data_fbc20a440896b2dcb773b7a9dd1f0d99
#
_entry.id   fbc20a440896b2dcb773b7a9dd1f0d99
#
_cell.length_a   1.000
_cell.length_b   1.000
_cell.length_c   1.000
_cell.angle_alpha   90.00
_cell.angle_beta   90.00
_cell.angle_gamma   90.00
#
_symmetry.space_group_name_H-M   'P 1'
#
loop_
_entity.id
_entity.type
_entity.pdbx_description
1 polymer ?
#
loop_
_entity_poly.entity_id
_entity_poly.type
_entity_poly.pdbx_seq_one_letter_code
_entity_poly.pdbx_strand_id
1 'polypeptide(L)'
;EPLSGEVNSAFYDLCGHYIHEGYGQSEGTPITCSFQWLGIRPSSMGKPSPLYDVALVDKDGNRCAPGDEGEVVMFVKDGKQVGLLDYYYQDGERIDPIEDGVYHTGDIAYEDEDGYYWYVGRNDDMIKCSGYRIGPFEIESVLNTHEAVKECAIIGRPDEIRGQIVCAVVVLAPGFEPSDTLTKELQEYVKKMTAPYKYPRKIEYVPELPKTTSGKITRNALRNDK
;
A
#
# COMPACT_ATOMS: atom_id res chain seq x y z
N GLU A 1 -1.21 3.66 -7.09
CA GLU A 1 -1.47 2.30 -6.54
C GLU A 1 -0.36 1.35 -6.98
N PRO A 2 0.04 0.39 -6.14
CA PRO A 2 0.99 -0.63 -6.53
C PRO A 2 0.45 -1.49 -7.67
N LEU A 3 1.32 -1.94 -8.56
CA LEU A 3 0.98 -2.85 -9.64
C LEU A 3 0.78 -4.27 -9.07
N SER A 4 -0.37 -4.89 -9.30
CA SER A 4 -0.58 -6.27 -8.89
C SER A 4 0.27 -7.22 -9.73
N GLY A 5 0.76 -8.30 -9.12
CA GLY A 5 1.54 -9.32 -9.81
C GLY A 5 0.77 -10.00 -10.95
N GLU A 6 -0.56 -10.11 -10.81
CA GLU A 6 -1.44 -10.67 -11.83
C GLU A 6 -1.50 -9.82 -13.08
N VAL A 7 -1.66 -8.49 -12.93
CA VAL A 7 -1.64 -7.57 -14.07
C VAL A 7 -0.30 -7.65 -14.80
N ASN A 8 0.80 -7.71 -14.05
CA ASN A 8 2.13 -7.85 -14.64
C ASN A 8 2.30 -9.19 -15.37
N SER A 9 1.82 -10.30 -14.79
CA SER A 9 1.85 -11.63 -15.42
C SER A 9 0.97 -11.69 -16.68
N ALA A 10 -0.27 -11.16 -16.60
CA ALA A 10 -1.17 -11.11 -17.75
C ALA A 10 -0.60 -10.26 -18.90
N PHE A 11 0.07 -9.16 -18.57
CA PHE A 11 0.76 -8.34 -19.58
C PHE A 11 1.93 -9.09 -20.22
N TYR A 12 2.70 -9.82 -19.42
CA TYR A 12 3.78 -10.68 -19.94
C TYR A 12 3.26 -11.76 -20.90
N ASP A 13 2.15 -12.42 -20.55
CA ASP A 13 1.52 -13.44 -21.38
C ASP A 13 1.05 -12.90 -22.73
N LEU A 14 0.66 -11.62 -22.78
CA LEU A 14 0.19 -10.97 -24.01
C LEU A 14 1.33 -10.50 -24.90
N CYS A 15 2.43 -10.01 -24.39
CA CYS A 15 3.45 -9.32 -25.19
C CYS A 15 4.90 -9.77 -24.93
N GLY A 16 5.14 -10.68 -23.97
CA GLY A 16 6.46 -11.19 -23.62
C GLY A 16 7.34 -10.20 -22.85
N HIS A 17 6.74 -9.13 -22.30
CA HIS A 17 7.46 -8.12 -21.55
C HIS A 17 6.78 -7.89 -20.18
N TYR A 18 7.59 -7.64 -19.16
CA TYR A 18 7.08 -7.21 -17.85
C TYR A 18 6.92 -5.68 -17.81
N ILE A 19 5.93 -5.23 -17.05
CA ILE A 19 5.78 -3.81 -16.70
C ILE A 19 6.83 -3.45 -15.65
N HIS A 20 7.60 -2.41 -15.92
CA HIS A 20 8.53 -1.85 -14.94
C HIS A 20 7.79 -0.87 -14.02
N GLU A 21 7.79 -1.15 -12.73
CA GLU A 21 7.14 -0.31 -11.74
C GLU A 21 8.10 0.77 -11.23
N GLY A 22 7.58 1.97 -10.97
CA GLY A 22 8.29 3.05 -10.30
C GLY A 22 7.42 3.63 -9.20
N TYR A 23 7.92 3.58 -7.97
CA TYR A 23 7.28 4.21 -6.83
C TYR A 23 7.84 5.62 -6.62
N GLY A 24 6.95 6.54 -6.39
CA GLY A 24 7.21 7.93 -6.04
C GLY A 24 5.94 8.64 -5.63
N GLN A 25 6.07 9.91 -5.32
CA GLN A 25 4.97 10.78 -4.90
C GLN A 25 5.00 12.06 -5.76
N SER A 26 3.99 12.92 -5.63
CA SER A 26 4.00 14.24 -6.29
C SER A 26 5.17 15.09 -5.82
N GLU A 27 5.62 14.85 -4.61
CA GLU A 27 6.73 15.51 -3.93
C GLU A 27 8.10 15.03 -4.41
N GLY A 28 8.19 13.82 -4.96
CA GLY A 28 9.45 13.21 -5.36
C GLY A 28 9.32 12.34 -6.61
N THR A 29 10.26 12.49 -7.54
CA THR A 29 10.40 11.58 -8.70
C THR A 29 10.72 10.17 -8.23
N PRO A 30 10.71 9.11 -9.09
CA PRO A 30 10.77 7.74 -8.62
C PRO A 30 11.83 7.50 -7.54
N ILE A 31 11.34 7.17 -6.35
CA ILE A 31 12.14 6.91 -5.14
C ILE A 31 12.72 5.51 -5.20
N THR A 32 11.88 4.55 -5.64
CA THR A 32 12.31 3.19 -6.00
C THR A 32 11.82 2.85 -7.39
N CYS A 33 12.48 1.92 -8.08
CA CYS A 33 12.09 1.55 -9.43
C CYS A 33 12.58 0.14 -9.80
N SER A 34 11.81 -0.56 -10.62
CA SER A 34 12.24 -1.76 -11.34
C SER A 34 13.09 -1.34 -12.53
N PHE A 35 14.35 -0.99 -12.29
CA PHE A 35 15.25 -0.53 -13.34
C PHE A 35 15.50 -1.62 -14.38
N GLN A 36 15.71 -1.24 -15.64
CA GLN A 36 15.86 -2.15 -16.75
C GLN A 36 17.03 -3.14 -16.60
N TRP A 37 18.07 -2.78 -15.84
CA TRP A 37 19.24 -3.62 -15.56
C TRP A 37 19.07 -4.53 -14.33
N LEU A 38 17.94 -4.45 -13.64
CA LEU A 38 17.59 -5.32 -12.52
C LEU A 38 16.67 -6.45 -12.98
N GLY A 39 16.75 -7.60 -12.31
CA GLY A 39 15.72 -8.64 -12.46
C GLY A 39 14.37 -8.11 -12.00
N ILE A 40 13.32 -8.32 -12.79
CA ILE A 40 11.97 -7.90 -12.43
C ILE A 40 11.41 -8.88 -11.41
N ARG A 41 10.84 -8.32 -10.33
CA ARG A 41 10.05 -9.03 -9.34
C ARG A 41 8.64 -8.45 -9.35
N PRO A 42 7.66 -9.15 -9.96
CA PRO A 42 6.28 -8.68 -9.98
C PRO A 42 5.76 -8.35 -8.58
N SER A 43 5.02 -7.28 -8.44
CA SER A 43 4.50 -6.71 -7.18
C SER A 43 5.54 -6.03 -6.27
N SER A 44 6.83 -6.04 -6.60
CA SER A 44 7.81 -5.26 -5.85
C SER A 44 7.87 -3.82 -6.37
N MET A 45 8.15 -2.89 -5.48
CA MET A 45 8.44 -1.48 -5.83
C MET A 45 9.79 -1.31 -6.56
N GLY A 46 10.53 -2.42 -6.80
CA GLY A 46 11.90 -2.38 -7.30
C GLY A 46 12.91 -2.07 -6.21
N LYS A 47 14.01 -1.42 -6.59
CA LYS A 47 15.10 -1.04 -5.68
C LYS A 47 15.21 0.48 -5.55
N PRO A 48 15.83 0.98 -4.47
CA PRO A 48 16.13 2.40 -4.32
C PRO A 48 16.77 3.03 -5.55
N SER A 49 16.29 4.21 -5.90
CA SER A 49 16.90 5.01 -6.95
C SER A 49 18.33 5.42 -6.55
N PRO A 50 19.32 5.28 -7.44
CA PRO A 50 20.68 5.72 -7.15
C PRO A 50 20.82 7.25 -6.97
N LEU A 51 19.75 8.00 -7.25
CA LEU A 51 19.71 9.46 -7.04
C LEU A 51 19.51 9.84 -5.58
N TYR A 52 19.04 8.92 -4.74
CA TYR A 52 18.58 9.21 -3.38
C TYR A 52 19.23 8.28 -2.36
N ASP A 53 19.45 8.77 -1.16
CA ASP A 53 19.76 7.94 0.02
C ASP A 53 18.42 7.49 0.64
N VAL A 54 17.84 6.43 0.07
CA VAL A 54 16.56 5.86 0.51
C VAL A 54 16.81 4.79 1.57
N ALA A 55 15.96 4.77 2.60
CA ALA A 55 15.97 3.69 3.58
C ALA A 55 14.56 3.44 4.13
N LEU A 56 14.44 2.32 4.82
CA LEU A 56 13.31 2.04 5.70
C LEU A 56 13.73 2.37 7.14
N VAL A 57 12.91 3.11 7.85
CA VAL A 57 13.16 3.46 9.25
C VAL A 57 12.03 3.00 10.15
N ASP A 58 12.40 2.60 11.37
CA ASP A 58 11.46 2.28 12.43
C ASP A 58 10.88 3.57 13.07
N LYS A 59 10.00 3.41 14.06
CA LYS A 59 9.39 4.53 14.82
C LYS A 59 10.38 5.41 15.57
N ASP A 60 11.60 4.94 15.80
CA ASP A 60 12.66 5.65 16.52
C ASP A 60 13.68 6.27 15.54
N GLY A 61 13.44 6.17 14.21
CA GLY A 61 14.28 6.71 13.14
C GLY A 61 15.50 5.84 12.79
N ASN A 62 15.61 4.61 13.34
CA ASN A 62 16.70 3.70 13.02
C ASN A 62 16.40 2.96 11.72
N ARG A 63 17.45 2.68 10.92
CA ARG A 63 17.30 1.87 9.71
C ARG A 63 16.85 0.45 10.06
N CYS A 64 15.83 -0.04 9.37
CA CYS A 64 15.33 -1.40 9.49
C CYS A 64 16.29 -2.44 8.91
N ALA A 65 16.27 -3.65 9.46
CA ALA A 65 16.94 -4.80 8.85
C ALA A 65 16.07 -5.39 7.71
N PRO A 66 16.64 -6.13 6.75
CA PRO A 66 15.87 -6.87 5.77
C PRO A 66 14.79 -7.74 6.42
N GLY A 67 13.58 -7.68 5.90
CA GLY A 67 12.38 -8.35 6.43
C GLY A 67 11.57 -7.54 7.44
N ASP A 68 12.14 -6.49 8.03
CA ASP A 68 11.42 -5.61 8.94
C ASP A 68 10.64 -4.53 8.19
N GLU A 69 9.43 -4.24 8.67
CA GLU A 69 8.61 -3.14 8.13
C GLU A 69 9.09 -1.80 8.68
N GLY A 70 9.25 -0.81 7.79
CA GLY A 70 9.62 0.54 8.13
C GLY A 70 8.98 1.57 7.21
N GLU A 71 9.04 2.83 7.63
CA GLU A 71 8.66 3.94 6.76
C GLU A 71 9.73 4.17 5.70
N VAL A 72 9.31 4.33 4.44
CA VAL A 72 10.20 4.74 3.36
C VAL A 72 10.57 6.20 3.56
N VAL A 73 11.85 6.47 3.73
CA VAL A 73 12.37 7.83 3.88
C VAL A 73 13.49 8.12 2.91
N MET A 74 13.74 9.40 2.65
CA MET A 74 14.93 9.86 1.93
C MET A 74 15.75 10.73 2.87
N PHE A 75 17.02 10.38 3.06
CA PHE A 75 17.99 11.23 3.76
C PHE A 75 18.51 12.31 2.82
N VAL A 76 18.31 13.56 3.20
CA VAL A 76 18.65 14.73 2.40
C VAL A 76 19.88 15.40 2.97
N LYS A 77 20.93 15.52 2.15
CA LYS A 77 22.15 16.24 2.51
C LYS A 77 22.03 17.70 2.10
N ASP A 78 22.53 18.58 2.97
CA ASP A 78 22.59 20.04 2.71
C ASP A 78 21.20 20.70 2.47
N GLY A 79 20.12 20.09 2.99
CA GLY A 79 18.76 20.65 2.97
C GLY A 79 18.10 20.71 1.59
N LYS A 80 18.71 20.13 0.55
CA LYS A 80 18.15 20.07 -0.81
C LYS A 80 18.42 18.73 -1.49
N GLN A 81 17.42 18.26 -2.23
CA GLN A 81 17.52 17.04 -3.03
C GLN A 81 16.94 17.30 -4.42
N VAL A 82 17.70 17.02 -5.47
CA VAL A 82 17.21 17.10 -6.85
C VAL A 82 16.07 16.14 -7.05
N GLY A 83 14.95 16.61 -7.62
CA GLY A 83 13.77 15.81 -7.86
C GLY A 83 12.81 15.69 -6.67
N LEU A 84 13.12 16.32 -5.54
CA LEU A 84 12.23 16.48 -4.40
C LEU A 84 11.59 17.87 -4.38
N LEU A 85 10.36 17.98 -3.89
CA LEU A 85 9.63 19.22 -3.67
C LEU A 85 10.46 20.20 -2.82
N ASP A 86 10.51 21.45 -3.25
CA ASP A 86 11.26 22.49 -2.53
C ASP A 86 10.50 22.97 -1.27
N TYR A 87 9.16 23.07 -1.35
CA TYR A 87 8.28 23.43 -0.23
C TYR A 87 6.81 23.17 -0.57
N TYR A 88 5.98 23.02 0.47
CA TYR A 88 4.54 23.18 0.37
C TYR A 88 4.15 24.63 0.55
N TYR A 89 3.11 25.08 -0.13
CA TYR A 89 2.54 26.41 0.07
C TYR A 89 1.15 26.26 0.66
N GLN A 90 1.00 26.66 1.92
CA GLN A 90 -0.26 26.57 2.66
C GLN A 90 -0.49 27.84 3.48
N ASP A 91 -1.69 28.40 3.38
CA ASP A 91 -2.15 29.56 4.15
C ASP A 91 -1.23 30.81 4.04
N GLY A 92 -0.52 30.96 2.92
CA GLY A 92 0.40 32.07 2.68
C GLY A 92 1.84 31.79 3.12
N GLU A 93 2.12 30.63 3.67
CA GLU A 93 3.43 30.25 4.19
C GLU A 93 4.08 29.12 3.37
N ARG A 94 5.39 29.09 3.38
CA ARG A 94 6.21 27.99 2.83
C ARG A 94 6.53 27.02 3.95
N ILE A 95 6.21 25.76 3.73
CA ILE A 95 6.48 24.66 4.67
C ILE A 95 7.52 23.76 4.04
N ASP A 96 8.65 23.58 4.68
CA ASP A 96 9.71 22.69 4.26
C ASP A 96 9.21 21.23 4.40
N PRO A 97 9.29 20.38 3.35
CA PRO A 97 8.93 18.98 3.46
C PRO A 97 10.00 18.13 4.17
N ILE A 98 11.17 18.70 4.46
CA ILE A 98 12.31 18.00 5.07
C ILE A 98 12.35 18.33 6.56
N GLU A 99 12.24 17.32 7.40
CA GLU A 99 12.36 17.41 8.85
C GLU A 99 13.69 16.78 9.30
N ASP A 100 14.55 17.53 9.98
CA ASP A 100 15.85 17.07 10.48
C ASP A 100 16.74 16.35 9.43
N GLY A 101 16.68 16.83 8.18
CA GLY A 101 17.42 16.22 7.06
C GLY A 101 16.78 14.95 6.50
N VAL A 102 15.52 14.67 6.81
CA VAL A 102 14.79 13.51 6.34
C VAL A 102 13.47 13.94 5.67
N TYR A 103 13.21 13.39 4.49
CA TYR A 103 11.89 13.45 3.87
C TYR A 103 11.12 12.17 4.21
N HIS A 104 9.97 12.33 4.85
CA HIS A 104 9.06 11.26 5.26
C HIS A 104 7.97 11.05 4.21
N THR A 105 7.90 9.86 3.61
CA THR A 105 6.88 9.56 2.59
C THR A 105 5.52 9.25 3.19
N GLY A 106 5.47 8.79 4.43
CA GLY A 106 4.28 8.24 5.08
C GLY A 106 3.89 6.85 4.56
N ASP A 107 4.69 6.24 3.68
CA ASP A 107 4.47 4.91 3.13
C ASP A 107 5.32 3.87 3.86
N ILE A 108 4.72 2.72 4.18
CA ILE A 108 5.38 1.59 4.85
C ILE A 108 5.72 0.53 3.82
N ALA A 109 6.94 0.02 3.92
CA ALA A 109 7.45 -1.07 3.10
C ALA A 109 8.35 -1.99 3.93
N TYR A 110 8.73 -3.12 3.37
CA TYR A 110 9.86 -3.92 3.85
C TYR A 110 10.84 -4.17 2.69
N GLU A 111 12.10 -4.42 3.02
CA GLU A 111 13.16 -4.77 2.09
C GLU A 111 13.43 -6.28 2.20
N ASP A 112 13.52 -6.98 1.05
CA ASP A 112 13.92 -8.39 1.07
C ASP A 112 15.45 -8.55 1.10
N GLU A 113 15.94 -9.78 1.25
CA GLU A 113 17.36 -10.11 1.32
C GLU A 113 18.15 -9.70 0.05
N ASP A 114 17.46 -9.50 -1.07
CA ASP A 114 18.05 -9.07 -2.34
C ASP A 114 17.95 -7.56 -2.56
N GLY A 115 17.39 -6.81 -1.59
CA GLY A 115 17.28 -5.35 -1.63
C GLY A 115 16.11 -4.82 -2.46
N TYR A 116 15.09 -5.63 -2.73
CA TYR A 116 13.84 -5.15 -3.32
C TYR A 116 12.88 -4.69 -2.23
N TYR A 117 12.21 -3.58 -2.49
CA TYR A 117 11.20 -3.00 -1.61
C TYR A 117 9.81 -3.53 -1.95
N TRP A 118 9.01 -3.79 -0.92
CA TRP A 118 7.68 -4.33 -1.02
C TRP A 118 6.70 -3.47 -0.26
N TYR A 119 5.70 -2.97 -0.94
CA TYR A 119 4.71 -2.05 -0.35
C TYR A 119 3.79 -2.76 0.64
N VAL A 120 3.60 -2.14 1.81
CA VAL A 120 2.68 -2.62 2.84
C VAL A 120 1.44 -1.75 2.93
N GLY A 121 1.59 -0.45 2.89
CA GLY A 121 0.50 0.51 2.97
C GLY A 121 0.94 1.89 3.43
N ARG A 122 -0.01 2.79 3.52
CA ARG A 122 0.19 4.09 4.18
C ARG A 122 0.27 3.91 5.69
N ASN A 123 1.11 4.68 6.36
CA ASN A 123 1.22 4.65 7.83
C ASN A 123 -0.11 4.99 8.52
N ASP A 124 -0.88 5.93 7.96
CA ASP A 124 -2.21 6.34 8.42
C ASP A 124 -3.32 5.35 8.06
N ASP A 125 -3.09 4.44 7.12
CA ASP A 125 -4.01 3.37 6.71
C ASP A 125 -3.78 2.05 7.46
N MET A 126 -2.67 1.91 8.20
CA MET A 126 -2.34 0.70 8.94
C MET A 126 -3.39 0.37 10.01
N ILE A 127 -3.91 -0.85 9.98
CA ILE A 127 -4.94 -1.33 10.90
C ILE A 127 -4.27 -1.92 12.14
N LYS A 128 -4.62 -1.38 13.31
CA LYS A 128 -4.06 -1.84 14.61
C LYS A 128 -5.05 -2.84 15.25
N CYS A 129 -4.87 -4.12 14.97
CA CYS A 129 -5.77 -5.20 15.41
C CYS A 129 -5.05 -6.16 16.38
N SER A 130 -5.47 -6.21 17.63
CA SER A 130 -4.92 -7.14 18.65
C SER A 130 -3.39 -7.10 18.77
N GLY A 131 -2.79 -5.91 18.66
CA GLY A 131 -1.33 -5.72 18.71
C GLY A 131 -0.60 -5.91 17.38
N TYR A 132 -1.26 -6.42 16.35
CA TYR A 132 -0.72 -6.50 15.01
C TYR A 132 -0.95 -5.19 14.24
N ARG A 133 0.03 -4.85 13.39
CA ARG A 133 -0.11 -3.82 12.36
C ARG A 133 -0.38 -4.54 11.04
N ILE A 134 -1.51 -4.24 10.41
CA ILE A 134 -1.97 -4.93 9.20
C ILE A 134 -2.09 -3.90 8.09
N GLY A 135 -1.29 -4.08 7.04
CA GLY A 135 -1.39 -3.28 5.83
C GLY A 135 -2.62 -3.70 4.99
N PRO A 136 -3.36 -2.74 4.46
CA PRO A 136 -4.54 -3.04 3.65
C PRO A 136 -4.22 -3.71 2.32
N PHE A 137 -3.09 -3.37 1.71
CA PHE A 137 -2.75 -3.73 0.33
C PHE A 137 -2.69 -5.25 0.08
N GLU A 138 -2.06 -6.02 0.96
CA GLU A 138 -1.95 -7.47 0.81
C GLU A 138 -3.33 -8.14 0.76
N ILE A 139 -4.25 -7.70 1.63
CA ILE A 139 -5.60 -8.25 1.69
C ILE A 139 -6.43 -7.83 0.46
N GLU A 140 -6.28 -6.58 0.03
CA GLU A 140 -6.91 -6.06 -1.20
C GLU A 140 -6.43 -6.85 -2.42
N SER A 141 -5.13 -7.08 -2.52
CA SER A 141 -4.54 -7.86 -3.61
C SER A 141 -5.12 -9.26 -3.67
N VAL A 142 -5.25 -9.93 -2.54
CA VAL A 142 -5.84 -11.27 -2.46
C VAL A 142 -7.34 -11.25 -2.81
N LEU A 143 -8.11 -10.33 -2.24
CA LEU A 143 -9.55 -10.27 -2.52
C LEU A 143 -9.86 -9.95 -3.98
N ASN A 144 -9.06 -9.11 -4.62
CA ASN A 144 -9.23 -8.75 -6.03
C ASN A 144 -8.98 -9.92 -6.99
N THR A 145 -8.37 -11.04 -6.52
CA THR A 145 -8.22 -12.26 -7.32
C THR A 145 -9.45 -13.18 -7.27
N HIS A 146 -10.41 -12.88 -6.40
CA HIS A 146 -11.61 -13.69 -6.27
C HIS A 146 -12.67 -13.30 -7.30
N GLU A 147 -13.25 -14.27 -8.01
CA GLU A 147 -14.22 -14.05 -9.11
C GLU A 147 -15.44 -13.20 -8.74
N ALA A 148 -15.87 -13.24 -7.49
CA ALA A 148 -16.99 -12.45 -7.00
C ALA A 148 -16.64 -10.99 -6.69
N VAL A 149 -15.35 -10.62 -6.70
CA VAL A 149 -14.89 -9.28 -6.31
C VAL A 149 -14.52 -8.49 -7.57
N LYS A 150 -15.21 -7.38 -7.79
CA LYS A 150 -14.84 -6.43 -8.85
C LYS A 150 -13.72 -5.49 -8.38
N GLU A 151 -13.87 -4.97 -7.18
CA GLU A 151 -12.88 -4.13 -6.49
C GLU A 151 -13.18 -4.11 -4.99
N CYS A 152 -12.19 -3.87 -4.17
CA CYS A 152 -12.37 -3.76 -2.72
C CYS A 152 -11.44 -2.72 -2.10
N ALA A 153 -11.80 -2.29 -0.90
CA ALA A 153 -10.96 -1.49 -0.03
C ALA A 153 -10.94 -2.09 1.37
N ILE A 154 -9.77 -2.14 1.98
CA ILE A 154 -9.59 -2.62 3.35
C ILE A 154 -9.40 -1.43 4.28
N ILE A 155 -10.20 -1.41 5.34
CA ILE A 155 -10.16 -0.37 6.38
C ILE A 155 -10.22 -0.98 7.78
N GLY A 156 -9.75 -0.22 8.77
CA GLY A 156 -9.98 -0.53 10.19
C GLY A 156 -11.36 -0.04 10.64
N ARG A 157 -12.15 -0.91 11.27
CA ARG A 157 -13.33 -0.51 12.02
C ARG A 157 -13.05 -0.62 13.52
N PRO A 158 -13.55 0.30 14.36
CA PRO A 158 -13.38 0.22 15.80
C PRO A 158 -13.93 -1.09 16.37
N ASP A 159 -13.23 -1.66 17.36
CA ASP A 159 -13.63 -2.86 18.09
C ASP A 159 -13.20 -2.74 19.54
N GLU A 160 -14.11 -2.97 20.49
CA GLU A 160 -13.90 -2.77 21.92
C GLU A 160 -12.79 -3.66 22.52
N ILE A 161 -12.60 -4.86 21.95
CA ILE A 161 -11.65 -5.85 22.45
C ILE A 161 -10.30 -5.74 21.72
N ARG A 162 -10.34 -5.48 20.41
CA ARG A 162 -9.15 -5.56 19.54
C ARG A 162 -8.57 -4.19 19.15
N GLY A 163 -9.22 -3.10 19.62
CA GLY A 163 -8.94 -1.75 19.15
C GLY A 163 -9.53 -1.50 17.76
N GLN A 164 -9.12 -2.27 16.78
CA GLN A 164 -9.70 -2.30 15.44
C GLN A 164 -9.86 -3.74 14.93
N ILE A 165 -10.79 -3.93 14.00
CA ILE A 165 -10.91 -5.14 13.18
C ILE A 165 -10.71 -4.80 11.72
N VAL A 166 -10.20 -5.75 10.96
CA VAL A 166 -10.12 -5.65 9.51
C VAL A 166 -11.52 -5.72 8.93
N CYS A 167 -11.89 -4.70 8.16
CA CYS A 167 -13.15 -4.62 7.42
C CYS A 167 -12.85 -4.52 5.93
N ALA A 168 -13.47 -5.40 5.13
CA ALA A 168 -13.43 -5.29 3.67
C ALA A 168 -14.71 -4.60 3.18
N VAL A 169 -14.54 -3.51 2.44
CA VAL A 169 -15.62 -2.86 1.69
C VAL A 169 -15.53 -3.34 0.25
N VAL A 170 -16.52 -4.08 -0.21
CA VAL A 170 -16.45 -4.87 -1.45
C VAL A 170 -17.51 -4.41 -2.45
N VAL A 171 -17.08 -4.18 -3.67
CA VAL A 171 -17.96 -4.07 -4.85
C VAL A 171 -17.95 -5.43 -5.55
N LEU A 172 -19.12 -6.04 -5.67
CA LEU A 172 -19.25 -7.34 -6.30
C LEU A 172 -19.15 -7.28 -7.82
N ALA A 173 -18.62 -8.33 -8.40
CA ALA A 173 -18.63 -8.54 -9.85
C ALA A 173 -20.07 -8.82 -10.35
N PRO A 174 -20.37 -8.55 -11.64
CA PRO A 174 -21.67 -8.85 -12.21
C PRO A 174 -22.06 -10.33 -12.03
N GLY A 175 -23.31 -10.58 -11.57
CA GLY A 175 -23.83 -11.93 -11.33
C GLY A 175 -23.67 -12.42 -9.90
N PHE A 176 -23.02 -11.68 -9.02
CA PHE A 176 -22.93 -11.99 -7.60
C PHE A 176 -23.78 -11.04 -6.78
N GLU A 177 -24.36 -11.57 -5.70
CA GLU A 177 -25.19 -10.81 -4.75
C GLU A 177 -24.67 -11.00 -3.31
N PRO A 178 -24.86 -9.99 -2.45
CA PRO A 178 -24.49 -10.09 -1.04
C PRO A 178 -25.21 -11.27 -0.36
N SER A 179 -24.43 -12.11 0.35
CA SER A 179 -24.98 -13.20 1.15
C SER A 179 -24.02 -13.60 2.29
N ASP A 180 -24.56 -14.23 3.33
CA ASP A 180 -23.75 -14.78 4.42
C ASP A 180 -22.79 -15.88 3.93
N THR A 181 -23.21 -16.64 2.92
CA THR A 181 -22.40 -17.70 2.31
C THR A 181 -21.19 -17.09 1.61
N LEU A 182 -21.39 -16.11 0.75
CA LEU A 182 -20.32 -15.40 0.05
C LEU A 182 -19.38 -14.68 1.05
N THR A 183 -19.96 -14.09 2.11
CA THR A 183 -19.15 -13.44 3.16
C THR A 183 -18.17 -14.44 3.80
N LYS A 184 -18.64 -15.62 4.17
CA LYS A 184 -17.79 -16.68 4.73
C LYS A 184 -16.76 -17.19 3.73
N GLU A 185 -17.15 -17.35 2.49
CA GLU A 185 -16.26 -17.76 1.40
C GLU A 185 -15.10 -16.79 1.24
N LEU A 186 -15.36 -15.48 1.12
CA LEU A 186 -14.35 -14.44 1.01
C LEU A 186 -13.43 -14.40 2.24
N GLN A 187 -13.99 -14.56 3.44
CA GLN A 187 -13.21 -14.62 4.68
C GLN A 187 -12.25 -15.81 4.69
N GLU A 188 -12.75 -17.00 4.34
CA GLU A 188 -11.92 -18.22 4.28
C GLU A 188 -10.90 -18.14 3.14
N TYR A 189 -11.24 -17.50 2.02
CA TYR A 189 -10.33 -17.27 0.92
C TYR A 189 -9.11 -16.46 1.38
N VAL A 190 -9.33 -15.32 2.06
CA VAL A 190 -8.23 -14.51 2.60
C VAL A 190 -7.42 -15.29 3.65
N LYS A 191 -8.05 -16.02 4.57
CA LYS A 191 -7.34 -16.83 5.57
C LYS A 191 -6.41 -17.88 4.95
N LYS A 192 -6.82 -18.44 3.83
CA LYS A 192 -6.05 -19.46 3.12
C LYS A 192 -4.84 -18.87 2.39
N MET A 193 -4.98 -17.65 1.90
CA MET A 193 -3.98 -17.00 1.04
C MET A 193 -3.03 -16.07 1.81
N THR A 194 -3.38 -15.70 3.04
CA THR A 194 -2.59 -14.80 3.91
C THR A 194 -2.43 -15.41 5.30
N ALA A 195 -1.79 -14.64 6.20
CA ALA A 195 -1.74 -15.04 7.61
C ALA A 195 -3.15 -15.01 8.24
N PRO A 196 -3.54 -16.02 9.05
CA PRO A 196 -4.90 -16.15 9.58
C PRO A 196 -5.44 -14.94 10.34
N TYR A 197 -4.58 -14.13 10.96
CA TYR A 197 -5.01 -12.94 11.69
C TYR A 197 -5.38 -11.75 10.78
N LYS A 198 -5.04 -11.81 9.48
CA LYS A 198 -5.28 -10.73 8.49
C LYS A 198 -6.67 -10.76 7.87
N TYR A 199 -7.44 -11.87 8.00
CA TYR A 199 -8.72 -11.97 7.33
C TYR A 199 -9.71 -10.88 7.78
N PRO A 200 -10.57 -10.37 6.88
CA PRO A 200 -11.58 -9.39 7.24
C PRO A 200 -12.65 -10.02 8.14
N ARG A 201 -12.78 -9.49 9.35
CA ARG A 201 -13.84 -9.94 10.29
C ARG A 201 -15.20 -9.39 9.92
N LYS A 202 -15.23 -8.30 9.17
CA LYS A 202 -16.42 -7.68 8.62
C LYS A 202 -16.27 -7.50 7.13
N ILE A 203 -17.34 -7.77 6.38
CA ILE A 203 -17.44 -7.45 4.95
C ILE A 203 -18.67 -6.56 4.77
N GLU A 204 -18.49 -5.42 4.13
CA GLU A 204 -19.53 -4.47 3.77
C GLU A 204 -19.64 -4.45 2.25
N TYR A 205 -20.82 -4.72 1.71
CA TYR A 205 -21.06 -4.67 0.27
C TYR A 205 -21.61 -3.32 -0.13
N VAL A 206 -20.98 -2.71 -1.14
CA VAL A 206 -21.35 -1.38 -1.64
C VAL A 206 -21.47 -1.40 -3.17
N PRO A 207 -22.29 -0.53 -3.76
CA PRO A 207 -22.40 -0.45 -5.22
C PRO A 207 -21.15 0.12 -5.88
N GLU A 208 -20.42 1.01 -5.19
CA GLU A 208 -19.19 1.65 -5.67
C GLU A 208 -18.30 2.10 -4.53
N LEU A 209 -17.01 2.22 -4.77
CA LEU A 209 -16.04 2.79 -3.82
C LEU A 209 -15.82 4.29 -4.10
N PRO A 210 -15.69 5.12 -3.06
CA PRO A 210 -15.35 6.54 -3.24
C PRO A 210 -13.94 6.67 -3.80
N LYS A 211 -13.81 7.46 -4.86
CA LYS A 211 -12.54 7.68 -5.57
C LYS A 211 -12.25 9.16 -5.73
N THR A 212 -10.96 9.48 -5.78
CA THR A 212 -10.47 10.79 -6.20
C THR A 212 -10.73 11.00 -7.70
N THR A 213 -10.54 12.21 -8.19
CA THR A 213 -10.59 12.52 -9.63
C THR A 213 -9.58 11.73 -10.47
N SER A 214 -8.49 11.28 -9.84
CA SER A 214 -7.46 10.42 -10.46
C SER A 214 -7.75 8.91 -10.35
N GLY A 215 -8.91 8.52 -9.79
CA GLY A 215 -9.34 7.13 -9.66
C GLY A 215 -8.83 6.38 -8.43
N LYS A 216 -8.05 7.03 -7.54
CA LYS A 216 -7.56 6.40 -6.30
C LYS A 216 -8.68 6.30 -5.27
N ILE A 217 -8.78 5.17 -4.57
CA ILE A 217 -9.76 4.92 -3.51
C ILE A 217 -9.50 5.86 -2.32
N THR A 218 -10.56 6.55 -1.86
CA THR A 218 -10.53 7.48 -0.73
C THR A 218 -10.94 6.76 0.55
N ARG A 219 -10.01 6.05 1.23
CA ARG A 219 -10.30 5.27 2.45
C ARG A 219 -10.86 6.11 3.60
N ASN A 220 -10.46 7.39 3.71
CA ASN A 220 -10.99 8.29 4.72
C ASN A 220 -12.50 8.52 4.60
N ALA A 221 -13.05 8.55 3.38
CA ALA A 221 -14.49 8.63 3.19
C ALA A 221 -15.20 7.37 3.73
N LEU A 222 -14.63 6.18 3.45
CA LEU A 222 -15.17 4.91 3.95
C LEU A 222 -15.11 4.76 5.48
N ARG A 223 -14.12 5.37 6.15
CA ARG A 223 -13.99 5.31 7.62
C ARG A 223 -15.04 6.16 8.32
N ASN A 224 -15.46 7.26 7.70
CA ASN A 224 -16.42 8.23 8.26
C ASN A 224 -17.88 7.88 8.00
N ASP A 225 -18.17 6.98 7.05
CA ASP A 225 -19.50 6.42 6.86
C ASP A 225 -19.84 5.48 8.03
N LYS A 226 -20.81 5.92 8.88
CA LYS A 226 -21.32 5.19 10.04
C LYS A 226 -22.48 4.29 9.67
#